data_34802899085a5b9e7ca758cdcef7173c
#
_entry.id   34802899085a5b9e7ca758cdcef7173c
#
_cell.length_a   1.000
_cell.length_b   1.000
_cell.length_c   1.000
_cell.angle_alpha   90.00
_cell.angle_beta   90.00
_cell.angle_gamma   90.00
#
_symmetry.space_group_name_H-M   'P 1'
#
loop_
_entity.id
_entity.type
_entity.pdbx_description
1 polymer ?
#
loop_
_entity_poly.entity_id
_entity_poly.type
_entity_poly.pdbx_seq_one_letter_code
_entity_poly.pdbx_strand_id
1 'polypeptide(L)'
;LNAIKEGFFGVMPVIIVGSLFLLFTSIPINGYSEFMTGLLGENWSQIFMVPYRMSYGIMSIYVVVGIARSLAHFYKVDTRESIVVSFIAIFMLTPVLVTEDGLKGLPLDNFSASGLFLAIITTCLAVEIFRFVVQKGWTIKLPDSVPQNVAKPFEALIPVAIIFIIFNFVRIGFEMTSFKSAQNFIFTMLQQPLQSIGSTLPATILVLLIESILWIFGLHGSSIVSSVMNPIWRSLSAENAAAIGLGKAATHIINYQFIANFVKLGGTAATLGLALVIVFTAKSSRYKALGKLSLIPSLFNINEPLIFGMPIVLNPIMAIPFVIANITMAIVTYASTYIGLVPVSIGVEVPWTTPPIISGFLIGGWRVALWQFVMIVVSFVIYLPFIKKIDTLELNKENQK
;
A
#
# COMPACT_ATOMS: atom_id res chain seq x y z
N LEU A 1 -14.26 -0.50 2.16
CA LEU A 1 -12.86 -0.85 2.46
C LEU A 1 -12.28 -1.79 1.42
N ASN A 2 -12.95 -2.89 1.04
CA ASN A 2 -12.44 -3.81 0.01
C ASN A 2 -12.21 -3.11 -1.33
N ALA A 3 -13.11 -2.23 -1.76
CA ALA A 3 -12.96 -1.50 -3.00
C ALA A 3 -11.72 -0.57 -3.00
N ILE A 4 -11.38 0.04 -1.87
CA ILE A 4 -10.17 0.83 -1.71
C ILE A 4 -8.94 -0.07 -1.88
N LYS A 5 -8.91 -1.20 -1.16
CA LYS A 5 -7.82 -2.18 -1.26
C LYS A 5 -7.61 -2.66 -2.69
N GLU A 6 -8.69 -3.13 -3.34
CA GLU A 6 -8.66 -3.61 -4.73
C GLU A 6 -8.28 -2.50 -5.72
N GLY A 7 -8.75 -1.27 -5.46
CA GLY A 7 -8.38 -0.10 -6.25
C GLY A 7 -6.87 0.14 -6.25
N PHE A 8 -6.21 0.08 -5.09
CA PHE A 8 -4.76 0.17 -5.00
C PHE A 8 -4.07 -0.99 -5.73
N PHE A 9 -4.55 -2.23 -5.56
CA PHE A 9 -3.95 -3.36 -6.26
C PHE A 9 -4.05 -3.25 -7.79
N GLY A 10 -5.17 -2.76 -8.31
CA GLY A 10 -5.37 -2.60 -9.74
C GLY A 10 -4.41 -1.62 -10.42
N VAL A 11 -3.89 -0.66 -9.67
CA VAL A 11 -2.97 0.37 -10.20
C VAL A 11 -1.51 0.13 -9.82
N MET A 12 -1.23 -0.89 -9.01
CA MET A 12 0.14 -1.21 -8.58
C MET A 12 1.16 -1.33 -9.72
N PRO A 13 0.87 -1.95 -10.87
CA PRO A 13 1.86 -2.03 -11.94
C PRO A 13 2.39 -0.67 -12.40
N VAL A 14 1.50 0.34 -12.53
CA VAL A 14 1.88 1.71 -12.90
C VAL A 14 2.74 2.35 -11.82
N ILE A 15 2.32 2.20 -10.56
CA ILE A 15 3.02 2.77 -9.40
C ILE A 15 4.41 2.13 -9.24
N ILE A 16 4.52 0.80 -9.37
CA ILE A 16 5.78 0.06 -9.26
C ILE A 16 6.74 0.49 -10.36
N VAL A 17 6.32 0.41 -11.62
CA VAL A 17 7.18 0.78 -12.75
C VAL A 17 7.62 2.24 -12.62
N GLY A 18 6.70 3.14 -12.28
CA GLY A 18 7.02 4.56 -12.08
C GLY A 18 8.04 4.78 -10.97
N SER A 19 7.92 4.07 -9.83
CA SER A 19 8.86 4.19 -8.72
C SER A 19 10.25 3.62 -9.04
N LEU A 20 10.35 2.62 -9.93
CA LEU A 20 11.65 2.12 -10.40
C LEU A 20 12.43 3.18 -11.19
N PHE A 21 11.74 4.08 -11.90
CA PHE A 21 12.42 5.21 -12.54
C PHE A 21 13.06 6.15 -11.51
N LEU A 22 12.43 6.36 -10.34
CA LEU A 22 13.06 7.09 -9.25
C LEU A 22 14.32 6.38 -8.72
N LEU A 23 14.28 5.03 -8.64
CA LEU A 23 15.45 4.26 -8.20
C LEU A 23 16.67 4.56 -9.08
N PHE A 24 16.51 4.66 -10.40
CA PHE A 24 17.63 4.98 -11.29
C PHE A 24 18.24 6.36 -11.05
N THR A 25 17.52 7.29 -10.43
CA THR A 25 18.09 8.61 -10.06
C THR A 25 18.83 8.59 -8.73
N SER A 26 18.69 7.54 -7.92
CA SER A 26 19.14 7.49 -6.54
C SER A 26 19.87 6.18 -6.17
N ILE A 27 20.50 5.51 -7.14
CA ILE A 27 21.28 4.29 -6.87
C ILE A 27 22.48 4.64 -5.96
N PRO A 28 22.58 4.03 -4.76
CA PRO A 28 23.59 4.39 -3.76
C PRO A 28 24.96 3.71 -4.04
N ILE A 29 25.52 4.00 -5.21
CA ILE A 29 26.86 3.55 -5.63
C ILE A 29 27.73 4.78 -5.82
N ASN A 30 28.90 4.79 -5.16
CA ASN A 30 29.85 5.88 -5.32
C ASN A 30 30.30 6.01 -6.78
N GLY A 31 30.31 7.23 -7.32
CA GLY A 31 30.65 7.49 -8.73
C GLY A 31 29.52 7.25 -9.72
N TYR A 32 28.34 6.77 -9.28
CA TYR A 32 27.20 6.50 -10.19
C TYR A 32 26.68 7.79 -10.85
N SER A 33 26.52 8.86 -10.09
CA SER A 33 26.05 10.15 -10.63
C SER A 33 27.01 10.72 -11.66
N GLU A 34 28.31 10.69 -11.37
CA GLU A 34 29.37 11.14 -12.28
C GLU A 34 29.40 10.29 -13.56
N PHE A 35 29.27 8.96 -13.44
CA PHE A 35 29.17 8.06 -14.57
C PHE A 35 27.96 8.39 -15.45
N MET A 36 26.79 8.58 -14.85
CA MET A 36 25.56 8.91 -15.59
C MET A 36 25.64 10.30 -16.24
N THR A 37 26.26 11.26 -15.58
CA THR A 37 26.52 12.60 -16.13
C THR A 37 27.45 12.52 -17.34
N GLY A 38 28.51 11.70 -17.27
CA GLY A 38 29.40 11.48 -18.39
C GLY A 38 28.74 10.77 -19.58
N LEU A 39 27.74 9.89 -19.32
CA LEU A 39 27.06 9.12 -20.36
C LEU A 39 25.88 9.85 -21.00
N LEU A 40 25.06 10.55 -20.21
CA LEU A 40 23.78 11.14 -20.62
C LEU A 40 23.71 12.68 -20.46
N GLY A 41 24.78 13.30 -19.97
CA GLY A 41 24.84 14.73 -19.75
C GLY A 41 24.32 15.17 -18.38
N GLU A 42 24.47 16.46 -18.06
CA GLU A 42 24.12 17.02 -16.75
C GLU A 42 22.66 16.84 -16.34
N ASN A 43 21.75 16.84 -17.30
CA ASN A 43 20.31 16.70 -17.08
C ASN A 43 19.80 15.26 -17.11
N TRP A 44 20.69 14.26 -17.04
CA TRP A 44 20.33 12.85 -17.15
C TRP A 44 19.21 12.41 -16.20
N SER A 45 19.15 12.94 -14.99
CA SER A 45 18.13 12.59 -14.00
C SER A 45 16.71 12.91 -14.47
N GLN A 46 16.53 13.96 -15.30
CA GLN A 46 15.20 14.32 -15.82
C GLN A 46 14.63 13.26 -16.77
N ILE A 47 15.48 12.49 -17.44
CA ILE A 47 15.06 11.37 -18.30
C ILE A 47 14.26 10.35 -17.46
N PHE A 48 14.67 10.10 -16.24
CA PHE A 48 14.02 9.17 -15.33
C PHE A 48 12.92 9.83 -14.48
N MET A 49 13.06 11.11 -14.20
CA MET A 49 12.09 11.85 -13.39
C MET A 49 10.75 12.08 -14.09
N VAL A 50 10.71 12.20 -15.43
CA VAL A 50 9.45 12.39 -16.16
C VAL A 50 8.53 11.18 -16.03
N PRO A 51 8.96 9.92 -16.32
CA PRO A 51 8.12 8.74 -16.07
C PRO A 51 7.66 8.60 -14.62
N TYR A 52 8.53 8.91 -13.63
CA TYR A 52 8.16 8.92 -12.21
C TYR A 52 7.04 9.93 -11.94
N ARG A 53 7.19 11.19 -12.36
CA ARG A 53 6.20 12.26 -12.14
C ARG A 53 4.86 11.94 -12.78
N MET A 54 4.86 11.31 -13.98
CA MET A 54 3.64 10.96 -14.72
C MET A 54 3.03 9.63 -14.31
N SER A 55 3.58 8.95 -13.32
CA SER A 55 3.04 7.70 -12.76
C SER A 55 2.88 7.81 -11.24
N TYR A 56 3.92 7.49 -10.48
CA TYR A 56 3.89 7.51 -9.03
C TYR A 56 3.67 8.93 -8.47
N GLY A 57 4.25 9.95 -9.12
CA GLY A 57 4.08 11.36 -8.72
C GLY A 57 2.65 11.90 -8.78
N ILE A 58 1.77 11.27 -9.57
CA ILE A 58 0.33 11.58 -9.66
C ILE A 58 -0.54 10.37 -9.29
N MET A 59 -0.08 9.58 -8.33
CA MET A 59 -0.67 8.28 -7.99
C MET A 59 -2.15 8.35 -7.64
N SER A 60 -2.63 9.46 -7.09
CA SER A 60 -4.03 9.60 -6.70
C SER A 60 -4.98 9.51 -7.90
N ILE A 61 -4.57 9.98 -9.09
CA ILE A 61 -5.35 9.85 -10.33
C ILE A 61 -5.56 8.37 -10.69
N TYR A 62 -4.53 7.57 -10.60
CA TYR A 62 -4.63 6.13 -10.88
C TYR A 62 -5.47 5.42 -9.83
N VAL A 63 -5.36 5.83 -8.55
CA VAL A 63 -6.18 5.29 -7.45
C VAL A 63 -7.66 5.58 -7.64
N VAL A 64 -8.02 6.78 -8.17
CA VAL A 64 -9.41 7.10 -8.57
C VAL A 64 -9.94 6.06 -9.55
N VAL A 65 -9.17 5.73 -10.60
CA VAL A 65 -9.58 4.73 -11.60
C VAL A 65 -9.79 3.35 -10.95
N GLY A 66 -8.84 2.94 -10.12
CA GLY A 66 -8.89 1.64 -9.45
C GLY A 66 -10.09 1.49 -8.52
N ILE A 67 -10.35 2.50 -7.66
CA ILE A 67 -11.47 2.49 -6.71
C ILE A 67 -12.81 2.60 -7.45
N ALA A 68 -12.93 3.51 -8.42
CA ALA A 68 -14.16 3.67 -9.20
C ALA A 68 -14.54 2.38 -9.92
N ARG A 69 -13.56 1.70 -10.53
CA ARG A 69 -13.75 0.40 -11.19
C ARG A 69 -14.22 -0.66 -10.19
N SER A 70 -13.58 -0.78 -9.04
CA SER A 70 -13.93 -1.78 -8.04
C SER A 70 -15.34 -1.55 -7.45
N LEU A 71 -15.67 -0.29 -7.14
CA LEU A 71 -17.01 0.07 -6.67
C LEU A 71 -18.09 -0.16 -7.73
N ALA A 72 -17.84 0.22 -8.99
CA ALA A 72 -18.76 0.00 -10.09
C ALA A 72 -19.09 -1.48 -10.28
N HIS A 73 -18.05 -2.32 -10.21
CA HIS A 73 -18.21 -3.77 -10.30
C HIS A 73 -19.04 -4.32 -9.11
N PHE A 74 -18.74 -3.87 -7.90
CA PHE A 74 -19.47 -4.28 -6.70
C PHE A 74 -20.94 -3.87 -6.76
N TYR A 75 -21.24 -2.65 -7.21
CA TYR A 75 -22.61 -2.12 -7.31
C TYR A 75 -23.34 -2.50 -8.60
N LYS A 76 -22.65 -3.17 -9.54
CA LYS A 76 -23.18 -3.55 -10.86
C LYS A 76 -23.70 -2.34 -11.66
N VAL A 77 -22.97 -1.24 -11.62
CA VAL A 77 -23.22 -0.04 -12.42
C VAL A 77 -22.15 0.10 -13.50
N ASP A 78 -22.37 1.02 -14.47
CA ASP A 78 -21.43 1.21 -15.56
C ASP A 78 -20.06 1.69 -15.06
N THR A 79 -19.00 0.96 -15.43
CA THR A 79 -17.64 1.22 -14.98
C THR A 79 -17.06 2.48 -15.61
N ARG A 80 -17.35 2.73 -16.90
CA ARG A 80 -16.85 3.89 -17.63
C ARG A 80 -17.38 5.18 -17.00
N GLU A 81 -18.68 5.23 -16.82
CA GLU A 81 -19.37 6.39 -16.25
C GLU A 81 -18.93 6.61 -14.80
N SER A 82 -18.75 5.54 -14.02
CA SER A 82 -18.25 5.63 -12.64
C SER A 82 -16.84 6.25 -12.57
N ILE A 83 -15.97 5.92 -13.50
CA ILE A 83 -14.62 6.53 -13.59
C ILE A 83 -14.73 8.00 -13.98
N VAL A 84 -15.55 8.32 -14.98
CA VAL A 84 -15.73 9.72 -15.47
C VAL A 84 -16.27 10.62 -14.36
N VAL A 85 -17.32 10.20 -13.64
CA VAL A 85 -17.87 11.02 -12.55
C VAL A 85 -16.90 11.19 -11.39
N SER A 86 -16.03 10.20 -11.14
CA SER A 86 -14.99 10.30 -10.13
C SER A 86 -13.92 11.32 -10.52
N PHE A 87 -13.52 11.38 -11.80
CA PHE A 87 -12.63 12.43 -12.30
C PHE A 87 -13.26 13.82 -12.22
N ILE A 88 -14.52 13.96 -12.59
CA ILE A 88 -15.25 15.22 -12.44
C ILE A 88 -15.18 15.68 -10.99
N ALA A 89 -15.51 14.81 -10.05
CA ALA A 89 -15.54 15.12 -8.63
C ALA A 89 -14.18 15.59 -8.09
N ILE A 90 -13.10 14.85 -8.38
CA ILE A 90 -11.76 15.21 -7.88
C ILE A 90 -11.25 16.51 -8.54
N PHE A 91 -11.43 16.69 -9.85
CA PHE A 91 -10.99 17.92 -10.53
C PHE A 91 -11.75 19.16 -10.06
N MET A 92 -13.04 19.03 -9.78
CA MET A 92 -13.84 20.15 -9.25
C MET A 92 -13.42 20.55 -7.83
N LEU A 93 -12.94 19.62 -7.02
CA LEU A 93 -12.51 19.89 -5.64
C LEU A 93 -11.02 20.22 -5.52
N THR A 94 -10.24 20.06 -6.59
CA THR A 94 -8.83 20.42 -6.65
C THR A 94 -8.70 21.90 -7.00
N PRO A 95 -7.96 22.72 -6.21
CA PRO A 95 -7.79 24.14 -6.51
C PRO A 95 -7.00 24.35 -7.80
N VAL A 96 -7.48 25.27 -8.62
CA VAL A 96 -6.80 25.71 -9.84
C VAL A 96 -5.74 26.76 -9.47
N LEU A 97 -4.51 26.53 -9.91
CA LEU A 97 -3.46 27.54 -9.82
C LEU A 97 -3.63 28.54 -10.96
N VAL A 98 -3.53 29.82 -10.64
CA VAL A 98 -3.46 30.90 -11.62
C VAL A 98 -2.10 31.56 -11.44
N THR A 99 -1.26 31.51 -12.47
CA THR A 99 0.06 32.18 -12.46
C THR A 99 -0.09 33.70 -12.66
N GLU A 100 0.98 34.45 -12.37
CA GLU A 100 1.00 35.91 -12.59
C GLU A 100 0.70 36.29 -14.04
N ASP A 101 1.12 35.46 -15.00
CA ASP A 101 0.84 35.60 -16.42
C ASP A 101 -0.59 35.23 -16.84
N GLY A 102 -1.45 34.84 -15.87
CA GLY A 102 -2.84 34.46 -16.11
C GLY A 102 -3.02 33.03 -16.63
N LEU A 103 -1.97 32.19 -16.69
CA LEU A 103 -2.09 30.77 -17.04
C LEU A 103 -2.82 30.02 -15.92
N LYS A 104 -3.76 29.17 -16.32
CA LYS A 104 -4.51 28.30 -15.39
C LYS A 104 -4.03 26.88 -15.53
N GLY A 105 -3.78 26.23 -14.40
CA GLY A 105 -3.34 24.84 -14.36
C GLY A 105 -3.77 24.14 -13.09
N LEU A 106 -3.74 22.80 -13.13
CA LEU A 106 -3.90 21.98 -11.97
C LEU A 106 -2.50 21.58 -11.48
N PRO A 107 -2.11 21.95 -10.24
CA PRO A 107 -0.82 21.56 -9.70
C PRO A 107 -0.72 20.02 -9.61
N LEU A 108 0.32 19.45 -10.20
CA LEU A 108 0.52 17.98 -10.16
C LEU A 108 0.66 17.47 -8.73
N ASP A 109 1.23 18.26 -7.84
CA ASP A 109 1.40 17.91 -6.43
C ASP A 109 0.07 17.61 -5.73
N ASN A 110 -1.02 18.24 -6.18
CA ASN A 110 -2.37 17.97 -5.69
C ASN A 110 -2.88 16.56 -6.04
N PHE A 111 -2.22 15.87 -6.97
CA PHE A 111 -2.53 14.50 -7.38
C PHE A 111 -1.49 13.48 -6.89
N SER A 112 -0.51 13.92 -6.13
CA SER A 112 0.49 13.08 -5.48
C SER A 112 -0.06 12.41 -4.21
N ALA A 113 0.81 12.06 -3.28
CA ALA A 113 0.44 11.59 -1.94
C ALA A 113 -0.50 12.54 -1.19
N SER A 114 -0.33 13.86 -1.37
CA SER A 114 -1.17 14.88 -0.71
C SER A 114 -2.62 14.88 -1.18
N GLY A 115 -2.89 14.43 -2.41
CA GLY A 115 -4.25 14.29 -2.95
C GLY A 115 -4.92 12.95 -2.69
N LEU A 116 -4.21 12.00 -2.09
CA LEU A 116 -4.65 10.61 -2.01
C LEU A 116 -5.97 10.45 -1.24
N PHE A 117 -6.08 11.08 -0.08
CA PHE A 117 -7.30 10.99 0.75
C PHE A 117 -8.48 11.71 0.11
N LEU A 118 -8.25 12.85 -0.53
CA LEU A 118 -9.28 13.50 -1.34
C LEU A 118 -9.77 12.55 -2.44
N ALA A 119 -8.85 11.93 -3.18
CA ALA A 119 -9.18 10.97 -4.25
C ALA A 119 -10.03 9.80 -3.75
N ILE A 120 -9.68 9.20 -2.62
CA ILE A 120 -10.45 8.10 -2.02
C ILE A 120 -11.88 8.55 -1.67
N ILE A 121 -12.01 9.66 -0.94
CA ILE A 121 -13.29 10.15 -0.45
C ILE A 121 -14.19 10.58 -1.59
N THR A 122 -13.66 11.40 -2.52
CA THR A 122 -14.45 11.91 -3.65
C THR A 122 -14.90 10.80 -4.59
N THR A 123 -14.03 9.81 -4.84
CA THR A 123 -14.39 8.65 -5.68
C THR A 123 -15.49 7.82 -5.04
N CYS A 124 -15.36 7.51 -3.75
CA CYS A 124 -16.40 6.77 -3.03
C CYS A 124 -17.75 7.51 -3.07
N LEU A 125 -17.74 8.81 -2.82
CA LEU A 125 -18.97 9.63 -2.86
C LEU A 125 -19.55 9.75 -4.27
N ALA A 126 -18.72 10.01 -5.27
CA ALA A 126 -19.18 10.17 -6.65
C ALA A 126 -19.82 8.88 -7.19
N VAL A 127 -19.17 7.73 -6.98
CA VAL A 127 -19.72 6.44 -7.43
C VAL A 127 -20.98 6.05 -6.64
N GLU A 128 -21.03 6.37 -5.33
CA GLU A 128 -22.22 6.11 -4.52
C GLU A 128 -23.43 6.97 -4.97
N ILE A 129 -23.20 8.26 -5.25
CA ILE A 129 -24.24 9.14 -5.81
C ILE A 129 -24.68 8.63 -7.17
N PHE A 130 -23.74 8.29 -8.06
CA PHE A 130 -24.02 7.73 -9.38
C PHE A 130 -24.88 6.47 -9.28
N ARG A 131 -24.46 5.51 -8.45
CA ARG A 131 -25.21 4.29 -8.17
C ARG A 131 -26.63 4.58 -7.69
N PHE A 132 -26.76 5.46 -6.69
CA PHE A 132 -28.05 5.79 -6.10
C PHE A 132 -29.02 6.35 -7.14
N VAL A 133 -28.57 7.29 -7.98
CA VAL A 133 -29.39 7.91 -9.01
C VAL A 133 -29.81 6.90 -10.08
N VAL A 134 -28.86 6.07 -10.55
CA VAL A 134 -29.12 5.04 -11.57
C VAL A 134 -30.09 3.98 -11.03
N GLN A 135 -29.87 3.48 -9.81
CA GLN A 135 -30.72 2.45 -9.21
C GLN A 135 -32.12 2.97 -8.86
N LYS A 136 -32.29 4.27 -8.64
CA LYS A 136 -33.62 4.91 -8.49
C LYS A 136 -34.33 5.10 -9.83
N GLY A 137 -33.64 4.84 -10.94
CA GLY A 137 -34.22 5.01 -12.27
C GLY A 137 -34.35 6.48 -12.70
N TRP A 138 -33.63 7.39 -12.05
CA TRP A 138 -33.57 8.82 -12.43
C TRP A 138 -32.60 8.98 -13.60
N THR A 139 -33.01 8.40 -14.74
CA THR A 139 -32.24 8.36 -15.97
C THR A 139 -33.14 8.65 -17.16
N ILE A 140 -32.58 9.16 -18.25
CA ILE A 140 -33.27 9.34 -19.50
C ILE A 140 -33.38 7.96 -20.18
N LYS A 141 -34.59 7.43 -20.29
CA LYS A 141 -34.84 6.18 -21.01
C LYS A 141 -35.12 6.45 -22.46
N LEU A 142 -34.34 5.87 -23.34
CA LEU A 142 -34.60 5.88 -24.77
C LEU A 142 -35.40 4.63 -25.18
N PRO A 143 -36.11 4.67 -26.33
CA PRO A 143 -36.83 3.50 -26.84
C PRO A 143 -35.88 2.30 -27.06
N ASP A 144 -36.40 1.07 -26.92
CA ASP A 144 -35.63 -0.17 -27.09
C ASP A 144 -35.03 -0.35 -28.50
N SER A 145 -35.53 0.38 -29.49
CA SER A 145 -35.01 0.42 -30.86
C SER A 145 -33.66 1.13 -30.98
N VAL A 146 -33.24 1.89 -29.95
CA VAL A 146 -31.97 2.63 -29.95
C VAL A 146 -30.87 1.69 -29.50
N PRO A 147 -29.76 1.58 -30.26
CA PRO A 147 -28.61 0.77 -29.85
C PRO A 147 -28.07 1.18 -28.47
N GLN A 148 -27.68 0.22 -27.64
CA GLN A 148 -27.26 0.46 -26.26
C GLN A 148 -26.01 1.39 -26.13
N ASN A 149 -25.11 1.37 -27.10
CA ASN A 149 -23.97 2.27 -27.16
C ASN A 149 -24.37 3.75 -27.33
N VAL A 150 -25.54 4.01 -27.88
CA VAL A 150 -26.14 5.35 -28.00
C VAL A 150 -27.00 5.69 -26.77
N ALA A 151 -27.74 4.73 -26.25
CA ALA A 151 -28.65 4.95 -25.13
C ALA A 151 -27.92 5.24 -23.80
N LYS A 152 -26.83 4.52 -23.50
CA LYS A 152 -26.08 4.66 -22.25
C LYS A 152 -25.58 6.07 -21.93
N PRO A 153 -24.96 6.85 -22.83
CA PRO A 153 -24.60 8.23 -22.56
C PRO A 153 -25.77 9.12 -22.16
N PHE A 154 -26.97 8.91 -22.76
CA PHE A 154 -28.17 9.65 -22.38
C PHE A 154 -28.70 9.25 -21.00
N GLU A 155 -28.62 7.97 -20.65
CA GLU A 155 -28.98 7.49 -19.32
C GLU A 155 -28.09 8.11 -18.24
N ALA A 156 -26.83 8.38 -18.55
CA ALA A 156 -25.87 8.98 -17.62
C ALA A 156 -26.04 10.50 -17.44
N LEU A 157 -26.78 11.21 -18.30
CA LEU A 157 -26.88 12.68 -18.26
C LEU A 157 -27.40 13.21 -16.92
N ILE A 158 -28.48 12.65 -16.38
CA ILE A 158 -29.06 13.10 -15.11
C ILE A 158 -28.11 12.76 -13.94
N PRO A 159 -27.59 11.53 -13.79
CA PRO A 159 -26.59 11.22 -12.77
C PRO A 159 -25.39 12.15 -12.80
N VAL A 160 -24.81 12.42 -13.98
CA VAL A 160 -23.67 13.31 -14.16
C VAL A 160 -24.01 14.74 -13.77
N ALA A 161 -25.17 15.26 -14.20
CA ALA A 161 -25.61 16.63 -13.86
C ALA A 161 -25.78 16.78 -12.33
N ILE A 162 -26.35 15.80 -11.64
CA ILE A 162 -26.50 15.80 -10.19
C ILE A 162 -25.13 15.86 -9.52
N ILE A 163 -24.15 15.07 -9.99
CA ILE A 163 -22.79 15.07 -9.46
C ILE A 163 -22.11 16.42 -9.67
N PHE A 164 -22.22 17.03 -10.86
CA PHE A 164 -21.72 18.38 -11.11
C PHE A 164 -22.30 19.39 -10.11
N ILE A 165 -23.60 19.36 -9.92
CA ILE A 165 -24.28 20.29 -9.01
C ILE A 165 -23.79 20.08 -7.57
N ILE A 166 -23.79 18.84 -7.07
CA ILE A 166 -23.39 18.54 -5.70
C ILE A 166 -21.95 18.95 -5.45
N PHE A 167 -21.01 18.51 -6.30
CA PHE A 167 -19.58 18.80 -6.10
C PHE A 167 -19.26 20.28 -6.33
N ASN A 168 -20.01 20.99 -7.19
CA ASN A 168 -19.86 22.45 -7.30
C ASN A 168 -20.30 23.18 -6.02
N PHE A 169 -21.41 22.78 -5.39
CA PHE A 169 -21.81 23.36 -4.11
C PHE A 169 -20.84 23.02 -2.99
N VAL A 170 -20.30 21.80 -2.97
CA VAL A 170 -19.24 21.41 -2.04
C VAL A 170 -18.00 22.28 -2.22
N ARG A 171 -17.55 22.50 -3.47
CA ARG A 171 -16.44 23.38 -3.79
C ARG A 171 -16.67 24.79 -3.26
N ILE A 172 -17.82 25.42 -3.61
CA ILE A 172 -18.18 26.76 -3.14
C ILE A 172 -18.20 26.82 -1.62
N GLY A 173 -18.80 25.82 -0.97
CA GLY A 173 -18.83 25.73 0.47
C GLY A 173 -17.43 25.76 1.10
N PHE A 174 -16.46 25.00 0.56
CA PHE A 174 -15.09 25.03 1.06
C PHE A 174 -14.34 26.33 0.74
N GLU A 175 -14.60 26.97 -0.41
CA GLU A 175 -14.02 28.26 -0.75
C GLU A 175 -14.41 29.38 0.25
N MET A 176 -15.59 29.26 0.87
CA MET A 176 -16.06 30.19 1.91
C MET A 176 -15.43 29.93 3.29
N THR A 177 -14.76 28.80 3.48
CA THR A 177 -14.08 28.46 4.74
C THR A 177 -12.66 29.01 4.80
N SER A 178 -12.03 28.96 5.99
CA SER A 178 -10.61 29.27 6.17
C SER A 178 -9.67 28.35 5.37
N PHE A 179 -10.12 27.14 5.02
CA PHE A 179 -9.34 26.17 4.26
C PHE A 179 -9.26 26.46 2.76
N LYS A 180 -10.17 27.29 2.23
CA LYS A 180 -10.23 27.73 0.82
C LYS A 180 -10.45 26.59 -0.21
N SER A 181 -10.28 25.34 0.17
CA SER A 181 -10.53 24.17 -0.70
C SER A 181 -10.82 22.93 0.10
N ALA A 182 -11.56 22.00 -0.50
CA ALA A 182 -11.79 20.64 0.06
C ALA A 182 -10.48 19.88 0.24
N GLN A 183 -9.53 20.06 -0.67
CA GLN A 183 -8.22 19.42 -0.59
C GLN A 183 -7.45 19.84 0.67
N ASN A 184 -7.33 21.16 0.92
CA ASN A 184 -6.65 21.65 2.12
C ASN A 184 -7.35 21.18 3.40
N PHE A 185 -8.68 21.17 3.40
CA PHE A 185 -9.46 20.67 4.55
C PHE A 185 -9.15 19.19 4.82
N ILE A 186 -9.29 18.33 3.81
CA ILE A 186 -9.04 16.88 3.96
C ILE A 186 -7.58 16.61 4.32
N PHE A 187 -6.65 17.32 3.69
CA PHE A 187 -5.23 17.19 4.00
C PHE A 187 -4.94 17.55 5.47
N THR A 188 -5.39 18.71 5.92
CA THR A 188 -5.08 19.22 7.26
C THR A 188 -5.86 18.51 8.37
N MET A 189 -7.16 18.25 8.16
CA MET A 189 -8.04 17.72 9.19
C MET A 189 -8.08 16.20 9.25
N LEU A 190 -7.77 15.51 8.16
CA LEU A 190 -7.85 14.04 8.10
C LEU A 190 -6.50 13.41 7.81
N GLN A 191 -5.85 13.79 6.71
CA GLN A 191 -4.64 13.10 6.25
C GLN A 191 -3.46 13.32 7.20
N GLN A 192 -3.10 14.55 7.52
CA GLN A 192 -1.97 14.85 8.40
C GLN A 192 -2.09 14.21 9.79
N PRO A 193 -3.23 14.28 10.51
CA PRO A 193 -3.38 13.60 11.80
C PRO A 193 -3.24 12.07 11.68
N LEU A 194 -3.84 11.46 10.65
CA LEU A 194 -3.72 10.02 10.42
C LEU A 194 -2.28 9.60 10.09
N GLN A 195 -1.58 10.38 9.27
CA GLN A 195 -0.16 10.16 8.96
C GLN A 195 0.72 10.35 10.21
N SER A 196 0.48 11.41 10.98
CA SER A 196 1.23 11.69 12.22
C SER A 196 1.12 10.54 13.22
N ILE A 197 -0.07 9.99 13.41
CA ILE A 197 -0.28 8.82 14.28
C ILE A 197 0.32 7.57 13.61
N GLY A 198 0.01 7.32 12.35
CA GLY A 198 0.41 6.13 11.60
C GLY A 198 1.91 6.01 11.34
N SER A 199 2.68 7.11 11.47
CA SER A 199 4.14 7.12 11.38
C SER A 199 4.85 6.85 12.71
N THR A 200 4.10 6.68 13.82
CA THR A 200 4.68 6.43 15.14
C THR A 200 4.89 4.95 15.42
N LEU A 201 5.95 4.61 16.15
CA LEU A 201 6.21 3.22 16.57
C LEU A 201 5.12 2.66 17.50
N PRO A 202 4.61 3.39 18.51
CA PRO A 202 3.53 2.89 19.37
C PRO A 202 2.26 2.53 18.60
N ALA A 203 1.83 3.38 17.67
CA ALA A 203 0.66 3.09 16.84
C ALA A 203 0.91 1.86 15.93
N THR A 204 2.11 1.74 15.37
CA THR A 204 2.49 0.57 14.57
C THR A 204 2.44 -0.70 15.40
N ILE A 205 2.97 -0.70 16.63
CA ILE A 205 2.90 -1.85 17.54
C ILE A 205 1.44 -2.23 17.83
N LEU A 206 0.59 -1.26 18.13
CA LEU A 206 -0.84 -1.52 18.36
C LEU A 206 -1.51 -2.16 17.15
N VAL A 207 -1.24 -1.65 15.97
CA VAL A 207 -1.79 -2.17 14.70
C VAL A 207 -1.32 -3.60 14.45
N LEU A 208 -0.02 -3.90 14.64
CA LEU A 208 0.55 -5.23 14.48
C LEU A 208 0.02 -6.21 15.54
N LEU A 209 -0.25 -5.73 16.74
CA LEU A 209 -0.90 -6.53 17.80
C LEU A 209 -2.33 -6.91 17.39
N ILE A 210 -3.12 -5.94 16.94
CA ILE A 210 -4.49 -6.18 16.43
C ILE A 210 -4.45 -7.18 15.26
N GLU A 211 -3.54 -6.99 14.30
CA GLU A 211 -3.36 -7.91 13.17
C GLU A 211 -3.07 -9.35 13.65
N SER A 212 -2.17 -9.49 14.61
CA SER A 212 -1.81 -10.79 15.17
C SER A 212 -2.97 -11.45 15.91
N ILE A 213 -3.72 -10.68 16.70
CA ILE A 213 -4.91 -11.15 17.42
C ILE A 213 -5.96 -11.66 16.41
N LEU A 214 -6.25 -10.89 15.35
CA LEU A 214 -7.19 -11.32 14.32
C LEU A 214 -6.79 -12.66 13.69
N TRP A 215 -5.51 -12.86 13.38
CA TRP A 215 -4.98 -14.13 12.86
C TRP A 215 -5.14 -15.28 13.86
N ILE A 216 -4.88 -15.03 15.15
CA ILE A 216 -5.05 -16.03 16.20
C ILE A 216 -6.51 -16.51 16.31
N PHE A 217 -7.46 -15.61 16.08
CA PHE A 217 -8.89 -15.95 16.04
C PHE A 217 -9.38 -16.48 14.67
N GLY A 218 -8.49 -16.76 13.73
CA GLY A 218 -8.83 -17.33 12.42
C GLY A 218 -9.36 -16.32 11.40
N LEU A 219 -9.28 -15.02 11.70
CA LEU A 219 -9.62 -13.97 10.76
C LEU A 219 -8.37 -13.57 9.98
N HIS A 220 -8.52 -13.22 8.71
CA HIS A 220 -7.39 -12.76 7.88
C HIS A 220 -6.94 -11.36 8.29
N GLY A 221 -6.17 -11.26 9.40
CA GLY A 221 -5.78 -10.01 10.04
C GLY A 221 -5.11 -9.04 9.09
N SER A 222 -4.19 -9.53 8.24
CA SER A 222 -3.50 -8.68 7.27
C SER A 222 -4.44 -8.00 6.28
N SER A 223 -5.47 -8.69 5.79
CA SER A 223 -6.44 -8.08 4.87
C SER A 223 -7.26 -6.99 5.55
N ILE A 224 -7.70 -7.22 6.79
CA ILE A 224 -8.51 -6.26 7.56
C ILE A 224 -7.67 -5.01 7.86
N VAL A 225 -6.49 -5.20 8.45
CA VAL A 225 -5.61 -4.10 8.84
C VAL A 225 -5.12 -3.31 7.62
N SER A 226 -4.69 -3.99 6.56
CA SER A 226 -4.22 -3.34 5.34
C SER A 226 -5.27 -2.47 4.66
N SER A 227 -6.55 -2.83 4.77
CA SER A 227 -7.65 -2.02 4.19
C SER A 227 -7.72 -0.62 4.80
N VAL A 228 -7.29 -0.47 6.05
CA VAL A 228 -7.29 0.81 6.77
C VAL A 228 -5.92 1.50 6.73
N MET A 229 -4.85 0.73 6.96
CA MET A 229 -3.51 1.30 7.17
C MET A 229 -2.74 1.54 5.87
N ASN A 230 -2.98 0.76 4.81
CA ASN A 230 -2.22 0.94 3.58
C ASN A 230 -2.35 2.33 2.95
N PRO A 231 -3.52 2.98 2.89
CA PRO A 231 -3.60 4.36 2.40
C PRO A 231 -2.67 5.31 3.17
N ILE A 232 -2.58 5.14 4.50
CA ILE A 232 -1.74 5.97 5.38
C ILE A 232 -0.26 5.67 5.11
N TRP A 233 0.15 4.40 5.18
CA TRP A 233 1.54 4.01 5.01
C TRP A 233 2.06 4.26 3.59
N ARG A 234 1.22 4.10 2.56
CA ARG A 234 1.58 4.40 1.18
C ARG A 234 1.73 5.89 0.92
N SER A 235 0.91 6.73 1.56
CA SER A 235 1.11 8.17 1.45
C SER A 235 2.45 8.61 2.07
N LEU A 236 2.88 8.00 3.20
CA LEU A 236 4.20 8.24 3.79
C LEU A 236 5.35 7.74 2.89
N SER A 237 5.18 6.58 2.21
CA SER A 237 6.15 6.13 1.20
C SER A 237 6.25 7.11 0.03
N ALA A 238 5.12 7.63 -0.44
CA ALA A 238 5.09 8.56 -1.56
C ALA A 238 5.70 9.93 -1.19
N GLU A 239 5.55 10.38 0.06
CA GLU A 239 6.24 11.57 0.56
C GLU A 239 7.77 11.37 0.62
N ASN A 240 8.25 10.21 1.05
CA ASN A 240 9.67 9.87 0.97
C ASN A 240 10.18 9.90 -0.49
N ALA A 241 9.42 9.29 -1.41
CA ALA A 241 9.77 9.29 -2.83
C ALA A 241 9.79 10.71 -3.42
N ALA A 242 8.83 11.55 -3.06
CA ALA A 242 8.79 12.94 -3.48
C ALA A 242 9.99 13.75 -2.93
N ALA A 243 10.36 13.54 -1.66
CA ALA A 243 11.53 14.16 -1.05
C ALA A 243 12.82 13.78 -1.80
N ILE A 244 13.02 12.49 -2.07
CA ILE A 244 14.17 11.99 -2.85
C ILE A 244 14.18 12.58 -4.26
N GLY A 245 13.02 12.65 -4.93
CA GLY A 245 12.89 13.26 -6.24
C GLY A 245 13.25 14.75 -6.30
N LEU A 246 13.21 15.43 -5.14
CA LEU A 246 13.64 16.81 -4.96
C LEU A 246 15.07 16.93 -4.42
N GLY A 247 15.84 15.84 -4.36
CA GLY A 247 17.19 15.80 -3.80
C GLY A 247 17.24 15.96 -2.27
N LYS A 248 16.12 15.76 -1.57
CA LYS A 248 16.00 15.83 -0.11
C LYS A 248 16.05 14.43 0.50
N ALA A 249 16.39 14.36 1.79
CA ALA A 249 16.40 13.09 2.52
C ALA A 249 14.95 12.59 2.78
N ALA A 250 14.76 11.26 2.73
CA ALA A 250 13.56 10.61 3.21
C ALA A 250 13.46 10.73 4.75
N THR A 251 12.29 11.07 5.27
CA THR A 251 12.10 11.37 6.70
C THR A 251 11.21 10.36 7.43
N HIS A 252 10.29 9.69 6.71
CA HIS A 252 9.35 8.75 7.32
C HIS A 252 9.97 7.36 7.43
N ILE A 253 10.40 6.98 8.64
CA ILE A 253 10.91 5.63 8.93
C ILE A 253 9.79 4.61 8.72
N ILE A 254 8.63 4.83 9.39
CA ILE A 254 7.47 3.97 9.24
C ILE A 254 6.68 4.42 8.02
N ASN A 255 6.59 3.53 7.05
CA ASN A 255 5.86 3.69 5.79
C ASN A 255 5.49 2.30 5.25
N TYR A 256 4.88 2.21 4.09
CA TYR A 256 4.47 0.93 3.53
C TYR A 256 5.64 -0.03 3.32
N GLN A 257 6.79 0.44 2.84
CA GLN A 257 7.96 -0.40 2.59
C GLN A 257 8.59 -0.92 3.89
N PHE A 258 8.53 -0.13 4.96
CA PHE A 258 8.94 -0.55 6.29
C PHE A 258 8.12 -1.77 6.75
N ILE A 259 6.80 -1.70 6.63
CA ILE A 259 5.91 -2.79 7.04
C ILE A 259 6.08 -4.02 6.14
N ALA A 260 6.07 -3.83 4.81
CA ALA A 260 6.10 -4.93 3.85
C ALA A 260 7.45 -5.65 3.80
N ASN A 261 8.56 -4.92 3.90
CA ASN A 261 9.89 -5.45 3.62
C ASN A 261 10.79 -5.63 4.84
N PHE A 262 10.35 -5.23 6.04
CA PHE A 262 11.11 -5.51 7.26
C PHE A 262 10.27 -6.23 8.32
N VAL A 263 9.00 -5.85 8.48
CA VAL A 263 8.14 -6.47 9.49
C VAL A 263 7.55 -7.79 9.00
N LYS A 264 7.16 -7.86 7.73
CA LYS A 264 6.44 -8.99 7.14
C LYS A 264 7.33 -9.89 6.26
N LEU A 265 8.56 -10.17 6.69
CA LEU A 265 9.48 -11.06 5.97
C LEU A 265 8.94 -12.51 5.94
N GLY A 266 8.56 -12.96 4.76
CA GLY A 266 7.91 -14.27 4.59
C GLY A 266 6.41 -14.26 4.93
N GLY A 267 5.80 -13.07 4.99
CA GLY A 267 4.41 -12.83 5.38
C GLY A 267 4.27 -12.31 6.80
N THR A 268 3.03 -12.22 7.30
CA THR A 268 2.73 -11.71 8.64
C THR A 268 3.56 -12.41 9.72
N ALA A 269 4.07 -11.63 10.67
CA ALA A 269 4.90 -12.09 11.79
C ALA A 269 6.24 -12.72 11.35
N ALA A 270 6.79 -12.26 10.23
CA ALA A 270 8.08 -12.69 9.70
C ALA A 270 8.24 -14.20 9.58
N THR A 271 7.22 -14.87 9.06
CA THR A 271 7.11 -16.34 9.05
C THR A 271 8.11 -17.04 8.13
N LEU A 272 8.97 -16.33 7.38
CA LEU A 272 10.11 -16.96 6.71
C LEU A 272 11.07 -17.61 7.72
N GLY A 273 11.33 -16.96 8.87
CA GLY A 273 12.10 -17.58 9.95
C GLY A 273 11.44 -18.84 10.48
N LEU A 274 10.12 -18.84 10.63
CA LEU A 274 9.35 -20.02 11.02
C LEU A 274 9.51 -21.17 9.99
N ALA A 275 9.37 -20.87 8.69
CA ALA A 275 9.55 -21.88 7.63
C ALA A 275 10.95 -22.51 7.69
N LEU A 276 11.98 -21.68 7.86
CA LEU A 276 13.37 -22.13 7.97
C LEU A 276 13.58 -23.00 9.22
N VAL A 277 13.03 -22.59 10.37
CA VAL A 277 13.11 -23.44 11.58
C VAL A 277 12.52 -24.83 11.32
N ILE A 278 11.33 -24.89 10.72
CA ILE A 278 10.68 -26.17 10.42
C ILE A 278 11.54 -27.02 9.47
N VAL A 279 12.02 -26.43 8.39
CA VAL A 279 12.84 -27.14 7.38
C VAL A 279 14.12 -27.71 7.98
N PHE A 280 14.82 -26.93 8.84
CA PHE A 280 16.11 -27.35 9.38
C PHE A 280 16.04 -28.17 10.65
N THR A 281 14.94 -28.10 11.42
CA THR A 281 14.92 -28.70 12.77
C THR A 281 13.81 -29.69 13.01
N ALA A 282 12.73 -29.72 12.20
CA ALA A 282 11.61 -30.61 12.42
C ALA A 282 12.00 -32.10 12.26
N LYS A 283 11.54 -32.95 13.18
CA LYS A 283 11.75 -34.39 13.22
C LYS A 283 10.50 -35.18 12.85
N SER A 284 9.31 -34.70 13.22
CA SER A 284 8.03 -35.33 12.88
C SER A 284 7.76 -35.31 11.38
N SER A 285 7.11 -36.35 10.90
CA SER A 285 6.77 -36.50 9.47
C SER A 285 5.86 -35.36 8.98
N ARG A 286 4.90 -34.98 9.82
CA ARG A 286 3.95 -33.92 9.57
C ARG A 286 4.65 -32.56 9.33
N TYR A 287 5.53 -32.14 10.25
CA TYR A 287 6.19 -30.83 10.11
C TYR A 287 7.28 -30.84 9.05
N LYS A 288 7.96 -31.96 8.78
CA LYS A 288 8.84 -32.09 7.62
C LYS A 288 8.10 -31.87 6.29
N ALA A 289 6.91 -32.47 6.15
CA ALA A 289 6.07 -32.28 4.97
C ALA A 289 5.61 -30.80 4.83
N LEU A 290 5.17 -30.21 5.95
CA LEU A 290 4.75 -28.81 5.98
C LEU A 290 5.89 -27.86 5.61
N GLY A 291 7.11 -28.07 6.14
CA GLY A 291 8.28 -27.25 5.82
C GLY A 291 8.61 -27.26 4.33
N LYS A 292 8.60 -28.43 3.70
CA LYS A 292 8.84 -28.57 2.26
C LYS A 292 7.77 -27.82 1.43
N LEU A 293 6.51 -27.91 1.82
CA LEU A 293 5.40 -27.26 1.13
C LEU A 293 5.42 -25.74 1.27
N SER A 294 5.84 -25.24 2.44
CA SER A 294 5.69 -23.83 2.81
C SER A 294 6.91 -22.97 2.50
N LEU A 295 8.10 -23.56 2.33
CA LEU A 295 9.34 -22.79 2.17
C LEU A 295 9.31 -21.88 0.94
N ILE A 296 8.97 -22.43 -0.21
CA ILE A 296 8.94 -21.66 -1.47
C ILE A 296 7.91 -20.52 -1.42
N PRO A 297 6.63 -20.76 -1.03
CA PRO A 297 5.70 -19.67 -0.82
C PRO A 297 6.21 -18.62 0.16
N SER A 298 6.83 -19.01 1.27
CA SER A 298 7.36 -18.07 2.28
C SER A 298 8.49 -17.17 1.72
N LEU A 299 9.30 -17.64 0.78
CA LEU A 299 10.28 -16.81 0.09
C LEU A 299 9.61 -15.67 -0.71
N PHE A 300 8.37 -15.87 -1.15
CA PHE A 300 7.55 -14.88 -1.83
C PHE A 300 6.57 -14.16 -0.89
N ASN A 301 6.82 -14.20 0.42
CA ASN A 301 6.00 -13.60 1.47
C ASN A 301 4.56 -14.15 1.57
N ILE A 302 4.32 -15.36 1.07
CA ILE A 302 3.04 -16.07 1.12
C ILE A 302 3.11 -17.09 2.26
N ASN A 303 2.36 -16.86 3.33
CA ASN A 303 2.46 -17.67 4.57
C ASN A 303 1.20 -18.44 4.94
N GLU A 304 0.17 -18.41 4.12
CA GLU A 304 -1.06 -19.16 4.34
C GLU A 304 -0.82 -20.66 4.54
N PRO A 305 0.08 -21.33 3.79
CA PRO A 305 0.38 -22.74 4.05
C PRO A 305 0.92 -23.01 5.47
N LEU A 306 1.71 -22.05 6.02
CA LEU A 306 2.19 -22.13 7.40
C LEU A 306 1.09 -21.87 8.41
N ILE A 307 0.31 -20.81 8.23
CA ILE A 307 -0.73 -20.39 9.18
C ILE A 307 -1.81 -21.47 9.33
N PHE A 308 -2.23 -22.08 8.22
CA PHE A 308 -3.27 -23.11 8.23
C PHE A 308 -2.71 -24.53 8.41
N GLY A 309 -1.51 -24.82 7.93
CA GLY A 309 -0.87 -26.13 8.09
C GLY A 309 -0.29 -26.37 9.47
N MET A 310 0.23 -25.33 10.11
CA MET A 310 0.57 -25.32 11.51
C MET A 310 -0.60 -24.71 12.27
N PRO A 311 -1.07 -25.30 13.36
CA PRO A 311 -2.19 -24.74 14.10
C PRO A 311 -1.74 -23.45 14.84
N ILE A 312 -1.66 -22.33 14.11
CA ILE A 312 -1.44 -21.00 14.70
C ILE A 312 -2.77 -20.49 15.25
N VAL A 313 -3.85 -20.72 14.49
CA VAL A 313 -5.21 -20.37 14.90
C VAL A 313 -5.59 -21.11 16.17
N LEU A 314 -6.04 -20.36 17.18
CA LEU A 314 -6.45 -20.83 18.50
C LEU A 314 -5.41 -21.69 19.25
N ASN A 315 -4.12 -21.55 18.89
CA ASN A 315 -3.03 -22.26 19.57
C ASN A 315 -2.21 -21.30 20.43
N PRO A 316 -2.33 -21.38 21.77
CA PRO A 316 -1.60 -20.48 22.66
C PRO A 316 -0.08 -20.60 22.54
N ILE A 317 0.44 -21.79 22.21
CA ILE A 317 1.89 -22.01 22.10
C ILE A 317 2.45 -21.24 20.89
N MET A 318 1.73 -21.23 19.77
CA MET A 318 2.18 -20.53 18.56
C MET A 318 1.76 -19.07 18.51
N ALA A 319 0.70 -18.68 19.22
CA ALA A 319 0.29 -17.29 19.36
C ALA A 319 1.40 -16.41 19.94
N ILE A 320 2.13 -16.92 20.94
CA ILE A 320 3.21 -16.19 21.61
C ILE A 320 4.32 -15.77 20.63
N PRO A 321 5.02 -16.71 19.94
CA PRO A 321 6.09 -16.31 19.02
C PRO A 321 5.56 -15.52 17.81
N PHE A 322 4.32 -15.74 17.38
CA PHE A 322 3.68 -15.00 16.29
C PHE A 322 3.52 -13.51 16.63
N VAL A 323 3.04 -13.19 17.84
CA VAL A 323 2.93 -11.80 18.31
C VAL A 323 4.33 -11.20 18.56
N ILE A 324 5.20 -11.95 19.25
CA ILE A 324 6.57 -11.46 19.59
C ILE A 324 7.34 -11.17 18.31
N ALA A 325 7.34 -12.05 17.32
CA ALA A 325 8.05 -11.83 16.07
C ALA A 325 7.56 -10.56 15.38
N ASN A 326 6.25 -10.40 15.20
CA ASN A 326 5.65 -9.25 14.53
C ASN A 326 6.09 -7.91 15.17
N ILE A 327 6.05 -7.83 16.51
CA ILE A 327 6.42 -6.64 17.26
C ILE A 327 7.95 -6.44 17.27
N THR A 328 8.73 -7.49 17.47
CA THR A 328 10.20 -7.41 17.51
C THR A 328 10.75 -6.90 16.18
N MET A 329 10.22 -7.39 15.05
CA MET A 329 10.65 -6.93 13.73
C MET A 329 10.48 -5.42 13.59
N ALA A 330 9.34 -4.89 14.03
CA ALA A 330 9.07 -3.45 13.98
C ALA A 330 10.00 -2.64 14.90
N ILE A 331 10.13 -3.05 16.18
CA ILE A 331 10.93 -2.32 17.17
C ILE A 331 12.40 -2.29 16.77
N VAL A 332 12.97 -3.47 16.46
CA VAL A 332 14.40 -3.59 16.18
C VAL A 332 14.77 -2.87 14.90
N THR A 333 13.96 -2.98 13.85
CA THR A 333 14.21 -2.26 12.60
C THR A 333 14.03 -0.76 12.77
N TYR A 334 12.99 -0.32 13.48
CA TYR A 334 12.79 1.10 13.77
C TYR A 334 13.99 1.71 14.52
N ALA A 335 14.41 1.06 15.61
CA ALA A 335 15.55 1.50 16.39
C ALA A 335 16.85 1.59 15.56
N SER A 336 17.11 0.56 14.74
CA SER A 336 18.28 0.51 13.87
C SER A 336 18.25 1.57 12.77
N THR A 337 17.07 1.89 12.25
CA THR A 337 16.91 2.97 11.28
C THR A 337 17.04 4.34 11.94
N TYR A 338 16.48 4.51 13.14
CA TYR A 338 16.53 5.75 13.90
C TYR A 338 17.99 6.16 14.25
N ILE A 339 18.83 5.19 14.62
CA ILE A 339 20.26 5.46 14.89
C ILE A 339 21.14 5.50 13.62
N GLY A 340 20.56 5.38 12.42
CA GLY A 340 21.27 5.47 11.14
C GLY A 340 22.03 4.21 10.72
N LEU A 341 21.86 3.08 11.42
CA LEU A 341 22.47 1.79 11.04
C LEU A 341 21.87 1.28 9.73
N VAL A 342 20.55 1.41 9.58
CA VAL A 342 19.80 1.08 8.37
C VAL A 342 19.26 2.37 7.76
N PRO A 343 19.42 2.61 6.46
CA PRO A 343 18.86 3.82 5.83
C PRO A 343 17.33 3.78 5.82
N VAL A 344 16.72 4.96 5.88
CA VAL A 344 15.28 5.11 5.66
C VAL A 344 14.96 4.70 4.22
N SER A 345 13.85 3.99 4.00
CA SER A 345 13.46 3.58 2.65
C SER A 345 13.17 4.81 1.79
N ILE A 346 13.67 4.79 0.56
CA ILE A 346 13.56 5.91 -0.39
C ILE A 346 12.15 6.05 -1.01
N GLY A 347 11.20 5.25 -0.57
CA GLY A 347 9.82 5.29 -1.04
C GLY A 347 9.56 4.55 -2.37
N VAL A 348 10.56 3.86 -2.92
CA VAL A 348 10.37 2.99 -4.11
C VAL A 348 9.39 1.87 -3.77
N GLU A 349 8.36 1.73 -4.57
CA GLU A 349 7.37 0.67 -4.42
C GLU A 349 7.90 -0.63 -5.01
N VAL A 350 8.06 -1.63 -4.16
CA VAL A 350 8.46 -2.99 -4.54
C VAL A 350 7.27 -3.90 -4.27
N PRO A 351 6.93 -4.83 -5.18
CA PRO A 351 5.88 -5.81 -4.96
C PRO A 351 6.10 -6.55 -3.63
N TRP A 352 5.06 -6.66 -2.82
CA TRP A 352 5.15 -7.33 -1.52
C TRP A 352 5.59 -8.79 -1.64
N THR A 353 5.38 -9.40 -2.82
CA THR A 353 5.82 -10.77 -3.14
C THR A 353 7.30 -10.86 -3.53
N THR A 354 8.04 -9.74 -3.59
CA THR A 354 9.47 -9.79 -3.90
C THR A 354 10.22 -10.48 -2.77
N PRO A 355 11.06 -11.47 -3.07
CA PRO A 355 11.83 -12.18 -2.06
C PRO A 355 12.65 -11.23 -1.19
N PRO A 356 12.75 -11.47 0.14
CA PRO A 356 13.68 -10.78 1.01
C PRO A 356 15.11 -10.78 0.44
N ILE A 357 15.92 -9.83 0.86
CA ILE A 357 17.27 -9.53 0.33
C ILE A 357 17.19 -8.81 -1.02
N ILE A 358 16.45 -9.34 -2.01
CA ILE A 358 16.23 -8.64 -3.28
C ILE A 358 15.41 -7.38 -3.05
N SER A 359 14.28 -7.48 -2.33
CA SER A 359 13.47 -6.32 -1.98
C SER A 359 14.24 -5.30 -1.16
N GLY A 360 15.06 -5.74 -0.21
CA GLY A 360 15.93 -4.87 0.58
C GLY A 360 16.93 -4.08 -0.26
N PHE A 361 17.56 -4.75 -1.21
CA PHE A 361 18.47 -4.09 -2.13
C PHE A 361 17.77 -3.00 -2.96
N LEU A 362 16.57 -3.28 -3.45
CA LEU A 362 15.79 -2.35 -4.26
C LEU A 362 15.31 -1.11 -3.47
N ILE A 363 14.96 -1.25 -2.18
CA ILE A 363 14.41 -0.14 -1.38
C ILE A 363 15.45 0.69 -0.64
N GLY A 364 16.70 0.23 -0.53
CA GLY A 364 17.73 0.95 0.22
C GLY A 364 19.16 0.41 0.10
N GLY A 365 19.41 -0.42 -0.93
CA GLY A 365 20.75 -0.92 -1.24
C GLY A 365 21.23 -2.07 -0.36
N TRP A 366 22.54 -2.37 -0.43
CA TRP A 366 23.13 -3.56 0.20
C TRP A 366 23.00 -3.58 1.74
N ARG A 367 23.00 -2.42 2.40
CA ARG A 367 22.83 -2.32 3.86
C ARG A 367 21.44 -2.81 4.29
N VAL A 368 20.43 -2.48 3.52
CA VAL A 368 19.04 -2.94 3.77
C VAL A 368 18.90 -4.43 3.46
N ALA A 369 19.51 -4.92 2.39
CA ALA A 369 19.53 -6.35 2.07
C ALA A 369 20.19 -7.18 3.20
N LEU A 370 21.33 -6.72 3.71
CA LEU A 370 22.00 -7.35 4.85
C LEU A 370 21.13 -7.31 6.10
N TRP A 371 20.45 -6.17 6.34
CA TRP A 371 19.53 -6.05 7.47
C TRP A 371 18.37 -7.02 7.40
N GLN A 372 17.78 -7.21 6.23
CA GLN A 372 16.74 -8.23 6.05
C GLN A 372 17.24 -9.64 6.39
N PHE A 373 18.47 -9.98 6.00
CA PHE A 373 19.08 -11.26 6.39
C PHE A 373 19.21 -11.39 7.91
N VAL A 374 19.69 -10.35 8.60
CA VAL A 374 19.78 -10.32 10.07
C VAL A 374 18.40 -10.52 10.69
N MET A 375 17.38 -9.85 10.18
CA MET A 375 16.01 -9.96 10.70
C MET A 375 15.38 -11.34 10.44
N ILE A 376 15.72 -12.01 9.35
CA ILE A 376 15.32 -13.41 9.12
C ILE A 376 15.95 -14.32 10.21
N VAL A 377 17.22 -14.10 10.55
CA VAL A 377 17.89 -14.84 11.65
C VAL A 377 17.23 -14.55 13.00
N VAL A 378 16.88 -13.29 13.28
CA VAL A 378 16.14 -12.92 14.50
C VAL A 378 14.80 -13.66 14.58
N SER A 379 14.04 -13.66 13.49
CA SER A 379 12.78 -14.40 13.41
C SER A 379 12.98 -15.91 13.62
N PHE A 380 14.00 -16.50 12.99
CA PHE A 380 14.37 -17.90 13.18
C PHE A 380 14.60 -18.22 14.66
N VAL A 381 15.38 -17.38 15.36
CA VAL A 381 15.68 -17.58 16.79
C VAL A 381 14.42 -17.49 17.65
N ILE A 382 13.52 -16.55 17.36
CA ILE A 382 12.25 -16.38 18.09
C ILE A 382 11.38 -17.64 17.95
N TYR A 383 11.24 -18.20 16.76
CA TYR A 383 10.38 -19.36 16.53
C TYR A 383 11.00 -20.68 16.99
N LEU A 384 12.33 -20.81 17.07
CA LEU A 384 13.05 -22.06 17.32
C LEU A 384 12.60 -22.82 18.57
N PRO A 385 12.49 -22.23 19.77
CA PRO A 385 12.11 -22.97 20.99
C PRO A 385 10.66 -23.49 20.91
N PHE A 386 9.77 -22.73 20.29
CA PHE A 386 8.35 -23.10 20.19
C PHE A 386 8.15 -24.24 19.20
N ILE A 387 8.84 -24.20 18.07
CA ILE A 387 8.78 -25.29 17.08
C ILE A 387 9.36 -26.57 17.64
N LYS A 388 10.51 -26.52 18.30
CA LYS A 388 11.07 -27.70 18.95
C LYS A 388 10.09 -28.35 19.94
N LYS A 389 9.37 -27.54 20.72
CA LYS A 389 8.36 -28.01 21.66
C LYS A 389 7.19 -28.70 20.94
N ILE A 390 6.63 -28.04 19.91
CA ILE A 390 5.46 -28.60 19.20
C ILE A 390 5.85 -29.85 18.39
N ASP A 391 7.01 -29.83 17.74
CA ASP A 391 7.53 -30.95 16.97
C ASP A 391 7.75 -32.18 17.85
N THR A 392 8.27 -32.00 19.08
CA THR A 392 8.41 -33.08 20.04
C THR A 392 7.05 -33.66 20.45
N LEU A 393 6.05 -32.79 20.67
CA LEU A 393 4.69 -33.27 21.01
C LEU A 393 4.08 -34.08 19.85
N GLU A 394 4.30 -33.66 18.61
CA GLU A 394 3.80 -34.38 17.43
C GLU A 394 4.55 -35.69 17.21
N LEU A 395 5.88 -35.70 17.36
CA LEU A 395 6.70 -36.89 17.24
C LEU A 395 6.28 -37.96 18.27
N ASN A 396 5.98 -37.56 19.50
CA ASN A 396 5.49 -38.48 20.52
C ASN A 396 4.14 -39.10 20.14
N LYS A 397 3.26 -38.38 19.48
CA LYS A 397 2.00 -38.93 18.96
C LYS A 397 2.21 -39.88 17.78
N GLU A 398 3.18 -39.58 16.91
CA GLU A 398 3.54 -40.44 15.77
C GLU A 398 4.10 -41.81 16.29
N ASN A 399 4.91 -41.78 17.35
CA ASN A 399 5.51 -42.98 17.96
C ASN A 399 4.52 -43.83 18.79
N GLN A 400 3.34 -43.29 19.12
CA GLN A 400 2.28 -44.01 19.85
C GLN A 400 1.28 -44.70 18.91
N LYS A 401 1.37 -44.45 17.63
CA LYS A 401 0.58 -45.09 16.57
C LYS A 401 1.36 -46.24 15.95
#